data_eea2dde817206814927bbd35efcfce8c
#
_entry.id   eea2dde817206814927bbd35efcfce8c
#
_cell.length_a   1.000
_cell.length_b   1.000
_cell.length_c   1.000
_cell.angle_alpha   90.00
_cell.angle_beta   90.00
_cell.angle_gamma   90.00
#
_symmetry.space_group_name_H-M   'P 1'
#
loop_
_entity.id
_entity.type
_entity.pdbx_description
1 polymer ?
#
loop_
_entity_poly.entity_id
_entity_poly.type
_entity_poly.pdbx_seq_one_letter_code
_entity_poly.pdbx_strand_id
1 'polypeptide(L)'
;SGKAVWYSKTGAEAALFGNASATLSAVARQTRIAASGIDPTLIARVLAEPSFEVVKLEAGGGEKTKSQDAFLQVLLTAMSFIMLLYMTVLLYGQLIGRSVVTEKTSKTVEVMLSSVTSRDLMFGKILGLGLAGLLQYGVWVSMAMVLIKLVGPALGIALPQSVTPGNLVWLVVFFVLAFFLYSSAYAALGAASEDEQHLGQLAWPLLMFLIVPLVMIGSLVTNPESTVAVVLSIFPMTSPIVMLLRILVSPPAFWQIALSLGLLFLSVVGMALLAAKIFRVGILMTGKRPKLGEIARWISVK
;
A
#
# COMPACT_ATOMS: atom_id res chain seq x y z
N SER A 1 -33.07 -39.18 -11.50
CA SER A 1 -32.02 -38.33 -10.91
C SER A 1 -30.64 -38.86 -11.32
N GLY A 2 -30.07 -38.34 -12.45
CA GLY A 2 -28.75 -38.72 -12.90
C GLY A 2 -27.70 -38.00 -12.01
N LYS A 3 -26.84 -38.73 -11.32
CA LYS A 3 -25.64 -38.18 -10.70
C LYS A 3 -24.53 -38.19 -11.73
N ALA A 4 -23.98 -37.03 -12.09
CA ALA A 4 -22.75 -36.91 -12.84
C ALA A 4 -21.56 -37.04 -11.85
N VAL A 5 -20.63 -37.96 -12.15
CA VAL A 5 -19.45 -38.19 -11.32
C VAL A 5 -18.22 -37.78 -12.15
N TRP A 6 -17.44 -36.89 -11.60
CA TRP A 6 -16.20 -36.41 -12.21
C TRP A 6 -15.01 -37.13 -11.61
N TYR A 7 -14.17 -37.75 -12.45
CA TYR A 7 -12.95 -38.40 -12.03
C TYR A 7 -11.75 -37.51 -12.42
N SER A 8 -11.03 -36.97 -11.45
CA SER A 8 -9.82 -36.16 -11.64
C SER A 8 -8.60 -36.86 -11.07
N LYS A 9 -7.47 -36.88 -11.79
CA LYS A 9 -6.18 -37.42 -11.32
C LYS A 9 -5.39 -36.43 -10.47
N THR A 10 -5.67 -35.14 -10.58
CA THR A 10 -4.93 -34.06 -9.87
C THR A 10 -5.89 -32.97 -9.45
N GLY A 11 -5.79 -32.49 -8.19
CA GLY A 11 -6.66 -31.46 -7.63
C GLY A 11 -6.57 -30.07 -8.31
N ALA A 12 -5.71 -29.90 -9.34
CA ALA A 12 -5.53 -28.65 -10.08
C ALA A 12 -6.70 -28.35 -11.07
N GLU A 13 -7.63 -29.29 -11.26
CA GLU A 13 -8.74 -29.17 -12.22
C GLU A 13 -10.04 -28.61 -11.62
N ALA A 14 -10.00 -28.07 -10.39
CA ALA A 14 -11.19 -27.54 -9.72
C ALA A 14 -11.87 -26.40 -10.51
N ALA A 15 -11.11 -25.56 -11.20
CA ALA A 15 -11.64 -24.50 -12.05
C ALA A 15 -12.32 -25.04 -13.32
N LEU A 16 -11.77 -26.10 -13.92
CA LEU A 16 -12.37 -26.78 -15.06
C LEU A 16 -13.66 -27.50 -14.64
N PHE A 17 -13.67 -28.12 -13.45
CA PHE A 17 -14.87 -28.72 -12.89
C PHE A 17 -15.98 -27.68 -12.63
N GLY A 18 -15.65 -26.51 -12.12
CA GLY A 18 -16.59 -25.41 -11.91
C GLY A 18 -17.26 -24.98 -13.22
N ASN A 19 -16.48 -24.76 -14.26
CA ASN A 19 -16.99 -24.37 -15.59
C ASN A 19 -17.78 -25.49 -16.27
N ALA A 20 -17.30 -26.74 -16.19
CA ALA A 20 -17.99 -27.88 -16.75
C ALA A 20 -19.32 -28.18 -16.02
N SER A 21 -19.35 -28.08 -14.70
CA SER A 21 -20.57 -28.27 -13.91
C SER A 21 -21.61 -27.18 -14.17
N ALA A 22 -21.17 -25.91 -14.36
CA ALA A 22 -22.04 -24.80 -14.72
C ALA A 22 -22.67 -24.99 -16.10
N THR A 23 -21.87 -25.37 -17.12
CA THR A 23 -22.36 -25.64 -18.49
C THR A 23 -23.30 -26.87 -18.51
N LEU A 24 -22.95 -27.96 -17.87
CA LEU A 24 -23.82 -29.16 -17.80
C LEU A 24 -25.13 -28.87 -17.05
N SER A 25 -25.09 -28.08 -15.98
CA SER A 25 -26.30 -27.70 -15.25
C SER A 25 -27.18 -26.74 -16.04
N ALA A 26 -26.60 -25.87 -16.90
CA ALA A 26 -27.36 -25.00 -17.80
C ALA A 26 -28.03 -25.81 -18.92
N VAL A 27 -27.32 -26.72 -19.55
CA VAL A 27 -27.88 -27.62 -20.59
C VAL A 27 -28.96 -28.55 -20.00
N ALA A 28 -28.75 -29.15 -18.82
CA ALA A 28 -29.73 -29.98 -18.15
C ALA A 28 -30.99 -29.19 -17.74
N ARG A 29 -30.85 -27.91 -17.36
CA ARG A 29 -31.98 -27.01 -17.12
C ARG A 29 -32.75 -26.74 -18.41
N GLN A 30 -32.07 -26.36 -19.48
CA GLN A 30 -32.73 -26.11 -20.79
C GLN A 30 -33.49 -27.32 -21.30
N THR A 31 -32.93 -28.53 -21.26
CA THR A 31 -33.58 -29.75 -21.67
C THR A 31 -34.81 -30.09 -20.80
N ARG A 32 -34.73 -29.86 -19.49
CA ARG A 32 -35.89 -30.07 -18.59
C ARG A 32 -37.00 -29.04 -18.83
N ILE A 33 -36.66 -27.81 -19.11
CA ILE A 33 -37.57 -26.72 -19.46
C ILE A 33 -38.30 -27.07 -20.77
N ALA A 34 -37.55 -27.46 -21.82
CA ALA A 34 -38.13 -27.88 -23.09
C ALA A 34 -39.05 -29.10 -22.97
N ALA A 35 -38.75 -30.03 -22.05
CA ALA A 35 -39.57 -31.22 -21.82
C ALA A 35 -40.81 -30.95 -20.94
N SER A 36 -40.89 -29.84 -20.23
CA SER A 36 -41.99 -29.52 -19.30
C SER A 36 -43.21 -28.87 -19.97
N GLY A 37 -43.10 -28.45 -21.22
CA GLY A 37 -44.20 -27.79 -21.96
C GLY A 37 -44.60 -26.41 -21.38
N ILE A 38 -43.82 -25.85 -20.48
CA ILE A 38 -44.08 -24.54 -19.90
C ILE A 38 -43.49 -23.45 -20.80
N ASP A 39 -44.23 -22.35 -20.95
CA ASP A 39 -43.82 -21.23 -21.79
C ASP A 39 -42.41 -20.73 -21.36
N PRO A 40 -41.41 -20.74 -22.28
CA PRO A 40 -40.04 -20.28 -21.96
C PRO A 40 -39.97 -18.86 -21.43
N THR A 41 -40.92 -18.00 -21.76
CA THR A 41 -40.97 -16.60 -21.30
C THR A 41 -41.35 -16.48 -19.82
N LEU A 42 -42.23 -17.36 -19.33
CA LEU A 42 -42.58 -17.45 -17.92
C LEU A 42 -41.41 -17.97 -17.08
N ILE A 43 -40.70 -18.96 -17.60
CA ILE A 43 -39.52 -19.51 -16.91
C ILE A 43 -38.40 -18.51 -16.89
N ALA A 44 -38.14 -17.76 -17.96
CA ALA A 44 -37.15 -16.69 -17.98
C ALA A 44 -37.47 -15.58 -16.99
N ARG A 45 -38.76 -15.28 -16.75
CA ARG A 45 -39.20 -14.32 -15.74
C ARG A 45 -39.03 -14.80 -14.30
N VAL A 46 -39.30 -16.09 -14.05
CA VAL A 46 -39.19 -16.70 -12.72
C VAL A 46 -37.71 -16.97 -12.35
N LEU A 47 -36.87 -17.27 -13.34
CA LEU A 47 -35.43 -17.51 -13.15
C LEU A 47 -34.58 -16.26 -13.38
N ALA A 48 -35.17 -15.11 -13.76
CA ALA A 48 -34.45 -13.85 -13.79
C ALA A 48 -33.92 -13.57 -12.37
N GLU A 49 -32.61 -13.57 -12.23
CA GLU A 49 -31.98 -13.19 -10.96
C GLU A 49 -32.42 -11.75 -10.63
N PRO A 50 -32.93 -11.51 -9.41
CA PRO A 50 -33.27 -10.16 -9.02
C PRO A 50 -32.01 -9.31 -9.10
N SER A 51 -32.00 -8.29 -9.93
CA SER A 51 -30.92 -7.31 -9.96
C SER A 51 -30.95 -6.51 -8.66
N PHE A 52 -30.01 -6.78 -7.77
CA PHE A 52 -29.83 -5.96 -6.57
C PHE A 52 -29.03 -4.73 -6.92
N GLU A 53 -29.67 -3.58 -6.85
CA GLU A 53 -29.02 -2.30 -6.98
C GLU A 53 -28.52 -1.84 -5.61
N VAL A 54 -27.21 -1.81 -5.39
CA VAL A 54 -26.63 -1.36 -4.14
C VAL A 54 -26.59 0.17 -4.15
N VAL A 55 -27.51 0.80 -3.41
CA VAL A 55 -27.59 2.25 -3.26
C VAL A 55 -26.88 2.65 -1.96
N LYS A 56 -25.84 3.46 -2.03
CA LYS A 56 -25.23 4.06 -0.85
C LYS A 56 -26.00 5.32 -0.51
N LEU A 57 -26.64 5.35 0.66
CA LEU A 57 -27.26 6.55 1.21
C LEU A 57 -26.15 7.52 1.68
N GLU A 58 -26.03 8.67 1.02
CA GLU A 58 -25.24 9.78 1.53
C GLU A 58 -26.05 10.57 2.58
N ALA A 59 -25.36 11.15 3.59
CA ALA A 59 -25.96 11.92 4.66
C ALA A 59 -26.79 13.16 4.19
N GLY A 60 -26.84 13.43 2.88
CA GLY A 60 -27.62 14.50 2.23
C GLY A 60 -28.80 14.02 1.38
N GLY A 61 -29.19 12.74 1.42
CA GLY A 61 -30.38 12.24 0.73
C GLY A 61 -30.24 12.01 -0.79
N GLY A 62 -29.03 12.03 -1.34
CA GLY A 62 -28.76 11.72 -2.74
C GLY A 62 -28.52 10.22 -2.94
N GLU A 63 -29.36 9.57 -3.78
CA GLU A 63 -29.14 8.19 -4.22
C GLU A 63 -28.12 8.17 -5.35
N LYS A 64 -26.92 7.60 -5.10
CA LYS A 64 -25.98 7.24 -6.16
C LYS A 64 -25.91 5.74 -6.28
N THR A 65 -26.46 5.24 -7.39
CA THR A 65 -26.28 3.85 -7.79
C THR A 65 -24.79 3.57 -7.99
N LYS A 66 -24.18 2.82 -7.08
CA LYS A 66 -22.84 2.27 -7.31
C LYS A 66 -22.98 0.97 -8.07
N SER A 67 -22.78 1.02 -9.38
CA SER A 67 -22.59 -0.20 -10.19
C SER A 67 -21.33 -0.94 -9.67
N GLN A 68 -21.27 -2.26 -9.90
CA GLN A 68 -20.10 -3.08 -9.59
C GLN A 68 -18.82 -2.48 -10.23
N ASP A 69 -18.97 -1.84 -11.39
CA ASP A 69 -17.90 -1.15 -12.11
C ASP A 69 -17.35 0.05 -11.34
N ALA A 70 -18.21 0.82 -10.66
CA ALA A 70 -17.77 1.96 -9.84
C ALA A 70 -16.97 1.51 -8.60
N PHE A 71 -17.34 0.38 -7.99
CA PHE A 71 -16.57 -0.21 -6.90
C PHE A 71 -15.18 -0.66 -7.37
N LEU A 72 -15.11 -1.36 -8.51
CA LEU A 72 -13.84 -1.78 -9.11
C LEU A 72 -12.95 -0.59 -9.46
N GLN A 73 -13.51 0.49 -10.01
CA GLN A 73 -12.74 1.71 -10.29
C GLN A 73 -12.14 2.32 -9.02
N VAL A 74 -12.90 2.42 -7.93
CA VAL A 74 -12.40 2.93 -6.65
C VAL A 74 -11.31 2.01 -6.10
N LEU A 75 -11.53 0.70 -6.14
CA LEU A 75 -10.56 -0.29 -5.69
C LEU A 75 -9.24 -0.20 -6.47
N LEU A 76 -9.31 -0.20 -7.81
CA LEU A 76 -8.14 -0.11 -8.68
C LEU A 76 -7.38 1.21 -8.47
N THR A 77 -8.10 2.32 -8.31
CA THR A 77 -7.50 3.62 -8.04
C THR A 77 -6.78 3.64 -6.69
N ALA A 78 -7.45 3.14 -5.64
CA ALA A 78 -6.86 3.04 -4.31
C ALA A 78 -5.62 2.15 -4.32
N MET A 79 -5.71 0.97 -4.97
CA MET A 79 -4.55 0.08 -5.13
C MET A 79 -3.40 0.74 -5.87
N SER A 80 -3.67 1.48 -6.95
CA SER A 80 -2.64 2.18 -7.71
C SER A 80 -1.92 3.23 -6.87
N PHE A 81 -2.65 4.03 -6.10
CA PHE A 81 -2.07 5.05 -5.23
C PHE A 81 -1.24 4.44 -4.10
N ILE A 82 -1.77 3.40 -3.47
CA ILE A 82 -1.09 2.69 -2.38
C ILE A 82 0.17 2.01 -2.90
N MET A 83 0.08 1.31 -4.04
CA MET A 83 1.24 0.65 -4.65
C MET A 83 2.34 1.64 -5.03
N LEU A 84 1.94 2.80 -5.57
CA LEU A 84 2.88 3.85 -5.94
C LEU A 84 3.58 4.42 -4.68
N LEU A 85 2.83 4.69 -3.61
CA LEU A 85 3.38 5.12 -2.32
C LEU A 85 4.32 4.04 -1.73
N TYR A 86 3.82 2.80 -1.66
CA TYR A 86 4.57 1.66 -1.13
C TYR A 86 5.90 1.46 -1.85
N MET A 87 5.86 1.36 -3.18
CA MET A 87 7.06 1.14 -4.00
C MET A 87 8.08 2.27 -3.84
N THR A 88 7.63 3.52 -3.85
CA THR A 88 8.53 4.65 -3.74
C THR A 88 9.18 4.72 -2.36
N VAL A 89 8.40 4.58 -1.28
CA VAL A 89 8.92 4.58 0.10
C VAL A 89 9.88 3.41 0.32
N LEU A 90 9.54 2.22 -0.20
CA LEU A 90 10.37 1.03 -0.08
C LEU A 90 11.69 1.18 -0.84
N LEU A 91 11.65 1.58 -2.12
CA LEU A 91 12.84 1.70 -2.97
C LEU A 91 13.80 2.75 -2.42
N TYR A 92 13.31 3.95 -2.13
CA TYR A 92 14.17 5.03 -1.63
C TYR A 92 14.63 4.79 -0.20
N GLY A 93 13.80 4.21 0.67
CA GLY A 93 14.20 3.80 2.01
C GLY A 93 15.37 2.80 1.95
N GLN A 94 15.23 1.74 1.17
CA GLN A 94 16.31 0.75 0.98
C GLN A 94 17.56 1.37 0.35
N LEU A 95 17.40 2.26 -0.64
CA LEU A 95 18.52 2.94 -1.29
C LEU A 95 19.33 3.77 -0.28
N ILE A 96 18.65 4.48 0.64
CA ILE A 96 19.31 5.21 1.73
C ILE A 96 20.09 4.26 2.63
N GLY A 97 19.46 3.19 3.10
CA GLY A 97 20.12 2.22 3.95
C GLY A 97 21.35 1.60 3.30
N ARG A 98 21.23 1.15 2.05
CA ARG A 98 22.35 0.57 1.27
C ARG A 98 23.48 1.59 1.03
N SER A 99 23.15 2.85 0.68
CA SER A 99 24.18 3.87 0.46
C SER A 99 24.99 4.14 1.73
N VAL A 100 24.35 4.08 2.90
CA VAL A 100 25.05 4.22 4.20
C VAL A 100 25.99 3.04 4.43
N VAL A 101 25.53 1.81 4.19
CA VAL A 101 26.35 0.59 4.30
C VAL A 101 27.56 0.65 3.35
N THR A 102 27.33 0.99 2.09
CA THR A 102 28.38 1.06 1.07
C THR A 102 29.46 2.10 1.42
N GLU A 103 29.07 3.29 1.87
CA GLU A 103 30.02 4.33 2.29
C GLU A 103 30.82 3.94 3.55
N LYS A 104 30.17 3.22 4.45
CA LYS A 104 30.81 2.68 5.66
C LYS A 104 31.84 1.61 5.31
N THR A 105 31.47 0.64 4.45
CA THR A 105 32.35 -0.47 4.07
C THR A 105 33.51 0.00 3.21
N SER A 106 33.33 1.01 2.34
CA SER A 106 34.38 1.61 1.53
C SER A 106 35.25 2.62 2.30
N LYS A 107 34.95 2.89 3.59
CA LYS A 107 35.58 3.92 4.44
C LYS A 107 35.50 5.34 3.86
N THR A 108 34.72 5.56 2.81
CA THR A 108 34.50 6.89 2.21
C THR A 108 33.87 7.85 3.23
N VAL A 109 33.09 7.31 4.16
CA VAL A 109 32.46 8.08 5.23
C VAL A 109 33.48 8.80 6.12
N GLU A 110 34.69 8.24 6.34
CA GLU A 110 35.73 8.87 7.17
C GLU A 110 36.22 10.18 6.52
N VAL A 111 36.37 10.17 5.20
CA VAL A 111 36.73 11.37 4.43
C VAL A 111 35.60 12.40 4.46
N MET A 112 34.35 11.97 4.31
CA MET A 112 33.19 12.88 4.36
C MET A 112 33.04 13.53 5.74
N LEU A 113 33.22 12.76 6.81
CA LEU A 113 33.11 13.26 8.19
C LEU A 113 34.24 14.21 8.61
N SER A 114 35.33 14.31 7.83
CA SER A 114 36.34 15.35 8.04
C SER A 114 35.86 16.76 7.67
N SER A 115 34.80 16.85 6.83
CA SER A 115 34.28 18.12 6.29
C SER A 115 32.87 18.45 6.76
N VAL A 116 32.06 17.43 7.15
CA VAL A 116 30.65 17.61 7.58
C VAL A 116 30.34 16.79 8.82
N THR A 117 29.32 17.22 9.58
CA THR A 117 28.89 16.43 10.73
C THR A 117 28.10 15.19 10.32
N SER A 118 28.11 14.14 11.17
CA SER A 118 27.33 12.92 10.92
C SER A 118 25.83 13.21 10.71
N ARG A 119 25.31 14.24 11.39
CA ARG A 119 23.90 14.66 11.26
C ARG A 119 23.65 15.28 9.89
N ASP A 120 24.51 16.20 9.46
CA ASP A 120 24.35 16.89 8.17
C ASP A 120 24.46 15.90 7.02
N LEU A 121 25.38 14.93 7.13
CA LEU A 121 25.53 13.86 6.15
C LEU A 121 24.25 13.02 6.04
N MET A 122 23.69 12.59 7.17
CA MET A 122 22.45 11.80 7.21
C MET A 122 21.28 12.58 6.64
N PHE A 123 21.04 13.82 7.11
CA PHE A 123 19.93 14.63 6.64
C PHE A 123 20.08 15.04 5.17
N GLY A 124 21.31 15.40 4.75
CA GLY A 124 21.60 15.71 3.35
C GLY A 124 21.26 14.55 2.42
N LYS A 125 21.58 13.33 2.82
CA LYS A 125 21.25 12.11 2.08
C LYS A 125 19.73 11.86 2.02
N ILE A 126 19.04 11.96 3.16
CA ILE A 126 17.59 11.79 3.22
C ILE A 126 16.89 12.85 2.38
N LEU A 127 17.30 14.12 2.47
CA LEU A 127 16.72 15.21 1.70
C LEU A 127 16.99 15.06 0.20
N GLY A 128 18.23 14.75 -0.20
CA GLY A 128 18.60 14.59 -1.60
C GLY A 128 17.82 13.45 -2.27
N LEU A 129 17.80 12.28 -1.66
CA LEU A 129 17.04 11.14 -2.17
C LEU A 129 15.53 11.36 -2.05
N GLY A 130 15.08 12.11 -1.04
CA GLY A 130 13.68 12.49 -0.87
C GLY A 130 13.18 13.38 -2.01
N LEU A 131 13.95 14.38 -2.38
CA LEU A 131 13.63 15.24 -3.53
C LEU A 131 13.59 14.45 -4.84
N ALA A 132 14.54 13.52 -5.04
CA ALA A 132 14.52 12.62 -6.20
C ALA A 132 13.26 11.73 -6.19
N GLY A 133 12.87 11.18 -5.03
CA GLY A 133 11.64 10.40 -4.86
C GLY A 133 10.38 11.21 -5.12
N LEU A 134 10.30 12.44 -4.62
CA LEU A 134 9.19 13.35 -4.91
C LEU A 134 9.08 13.69 -6.40
N LEU A 135 10.21 13.97 -7.04
CA LEU A 135 10.25 14.23 -8.48
C LEU A 135 9.74 13.02 -9.27
N GLN A 136 10.26 11.84 -8.98
CA GLN A 136 9.81 10.60 -9.62
C GLN A 136 8.32 10.34 -9.39
N TYR A 137 7.85 10.55 -8.16
CA TYR A 137 6.43 10.42 -7.81
C TYR A 137 5.56 11.39 -8.61
N GLY A 138 5.97 12.65 -8.70
CA GLY A 138 5.32 13.66 -9.52
C GLY A 138 5.26 13.29 -11.00
N VAL A 139 6.36 12.77 -11.55
CA VAL A 139 6.41 12.28 -12.95
C VAL A 139 5.41 11.13 -13.16
N TRP A 140 5.36 10.15 -12.27
CA TRP A 140 4.44 9.01 -12.40
C TRP A 140 2.97 9.43 -12.34
N VAL A 141 2.62 10.30 -11.37
CA VAL A 141 1.26 10.83 -11.25
C VAL A 141 0.88 11.65 -12.49
N SER A 142 1.77 12.53 -12.95
CA SER A 142 1.54 13.35 -14.15
C SER A 142 1.37 12.48 -15.40
N MET A 143 2.22 11.49 -15.57
CA MET A 143 2.16 10.55 -16.69
C MET A 143 0.87 9.74 -16.67
N ALA A 144 0.47 9.23 -15.51
CA ALA A 144 -0.79 8.51 -15.35
C ALA A 144 -2.00 9.39 -15.71
N MET A 145 -2.03 10.65 -15.24
CA MET A 145 -3.09 11.59 -15.58
C MET A 145 -3.14 11.93 -17.09
N VAL A 146 -1.97 12.11 -17.72
CA VAL A 146 -1.88 12.35 -19.17
C VAL A 146 -2.37 11.13 -19.96
N LEU A 147 -1.92 9.93 -19.59
CA LEU A 147 -2.36 8.68 -20.25
C LEU A 147 -3.87 8.48 -20.13
N ILE A 148 -4.45 8.68 -18.94
CA ILE A 148 -5.90 8.53 -18.75
C ILE A 148 -6.66 9.57 -19.59
N LYS A 149 -6.17 10.82 -19.70
CA LYS A 149 -6.82 11.85 -20.52
C LYS A 149 -6.73 11.57 -22.03
N LEU A 150 -5.58 11.06 -22.53
CA LEU A 150 -5.36 10.84 -23.95
C LEU A 150 -5.92 9.52 -24.44
N VAL A 151 -5.71 8.43 -23.70
CA VAL A 151 -6.04 7.06 -24.10
C VAL A 151 -7.35 6.58 -23.47
N GLY A 152 -7.70 7.12 -22.30
CA GLY A 152 -8.90 6.74 -21.55
C GLY A 152 -10.18 6.79 -22.37
N PRO A 153 -10.48 7.88 -23.11
CA PRO A 153 -11.69 7.96 -23.93
C PRO A 153 -11.76 6.87 -25.01
N ALA A 154 -10.64 6.49 -25.60
CA ALA A 154 -10.57 5.44 -26.61
C ALA A 154 -10.81 4.04 -26.03
N LEU A 155 -10.49 3.84 -24.73
CA LEU A 155 -10.68 2.59 -24.01
C LEU A 155 -11.96 2.57 -23.15
N GLY A 156 -12.77 3.63 -23.18
CA GLY A 156 -13.93 3.79 -22.29
C GLY A 156 -13.56 3.98 -20.82
N ILE A 157 -12.31 4.37 -20.52
CA ILE A 157 -11.82 4.58 -19.16
C ILE A 157 -11.93 6.07 -18.83
N ALA A 158 -12.80 6.42 -17.88
CA ALA A 158 -12.89 7.77 -17.35
C ALA A 158 -11.95 7.96 -16.14
N LEU A 159 -11.56 9.21 -15.88
CA LEU A 159 -10.87 9.56 -14.62
C LEU A 159 -11.74 9.12 -13.43
N PRO A 160 -11.22 8.31 -12.52
CA PRO A 160 -11.96 7.91 -11.34
C PRO A 160 -12.39 9.12 -10.53
N GLN A 161 -13.63 9.12 -10.03
CA GLN A 161 -14.16 10.23 -9.21
C GLN A 161 -13.35 10.47 -7.91
N SER A 162 -12.60 9.47 -7.45
CA SER A 162 -11.68 9.56 -6.31
C SER A 162 -10.41 10.34 -6.60
N VAL A 163 -10.08 10.64 -7.87
CA VAL A 163 -8.92 11.46 -8.25
C VAL A 163 -9.32 12.94 -8.22
N THR A 164 -9.40 13.50 -7.03
CA THR A 164 -9.66 14.92 -6.81
C THR A 164 -8.36 15.63 -6.42
N PRO A 165 -8.25 16.95 -6.65
CA PRO A 165 -7.09 17.73 -6.19
C PRO A 165 -6.85 17.57 -4.67
N GLY A 166 -7.92 17.50 -3.87
CA GLY A 166 -7.82 17.27 -2.42
C GLY A 166 -7.19 15.94 -2.07
N ASN A 167 -7.59 14.85 -2.76
CA ASN A 167 -7.02 13.52 -2.53
C ASN A 167 -5.56 13.45 -2.99
N LEU A 168 -5.16 14.19 -4.03
CA LEU A 168 -3.76 14.29 -4.46
C LEU A 168 -2.91 15.03 -3.41
N VAL A 169 -3.46 16.05 -2.75
CA VAL A 169 -2.76 16.72 -1.63
C VAL A 169 -2.53 15.75 -0.48
N TRP A 170 -3.54 14.99 -0.08
CA TRP A 170 -3.38 13.97 0.97
C TRP A 170 -2.34 12.92 0.59
N LEU A 171 -2.34 12.49 -0.68
CA LEU A 171 -1.35 11.56 -1.21
C LEU A 171 0.08 12.08 -1.02
N VAL A 172 0.34 13.36 -1.39
CA VAL A 172 1.67 13.98 -1.24
C VAL A 172 2.03 14.13 0.24
N VAL A 173 1.11 14.59 1.09
CA VAL A 173 1.37 14.77 2.53
C VAL A 173 1.74 13.45 3.20
N PHE A 174 0.95 12.40 3.00
CA PHE A 174 1.25 11.08 3.56
C PHE A 174 2.51 10.47 2.96
N PHE A 175 2.76 10.70 1.66
CA PHE A 175 4.01 10.26 1.02
C PHE A 175 5.23 10.91 1.68
N VAL A 176 5.24 12.23 1.83
CA VAL A 176 6.37 12.96 2.42
C VAL A 176 6.66 12.48 3.84
N LEU A 177 5.62 12.39 4.67
CA LEU A 177 5.78 11.93 6.06
C LEU A 177 6.24 10.47 6.14
N ALA A 178 5.65 9.57 5.33
CA ALA A 178 6.08 8.18 5.24
C ALA A 178 7.54 8.08 4.79
N PHE A 179 7.91 8.84 3.75
CA PHE A 179 9.26 8.88 3.24
C PHE A 179 10.26 9.24 4.35
N PHE A 180 10.04 10.33 5.09
CA PHE A 180 10.93 10.73 6.17
C PHE A 180 10.98 9.71 7.30
N LEU A 181 9.85 9.11 7.67
CA LEU A 181 9.78 8.09 8.71
C LEU A 181 10.64 6.87 8.35
N TYR A 182 10.36 6.29 7.18
CA TYR A 182 11.04 5.06 6.73
C TYR A 182 12.49 5.31 6.34
N SER A 183 12.80 6.43 5.70
CA SER A 183 14.17 6.81 5.34
C SER A 183 15.06 7.00 6.56
N SER A 184 14.55 7.65 7.60
CA SER A 184 15.27 7.80 8.87
C SER A 184 15.52 6.43 9.53
N ALA A 185 14.53 5.55 9.53
CA ALA A 185 14.69 4.20 10.04
C ALA A 185 15.73 3.40 9.24
N TYR A 186 15.66 3.43 7.90
CA TYR A 186 16.64 2.75 7.05
C TYR A 186 18.06 3.33 7.18
N ALA A 187 18.20 4.65 7.35
CA ALA A 187 19.49 5.28 7.61
C ALA A 187 20.11 4.77 8.92
N ALA A 188 19.31 4.66 9.99
CA ALA A 188 19.74 4.11 11.27
C ALA A 188 20.14 2.63 11.15
N LEU A 189 19.32 1.83 10.47
CA LEU A 189 19.61 0.40 10.25
C LEU A 189 20.84 0.22 9.37
N GLY A 190 21.04 1.06 8.35
CA GLY A 190 22.25 1.04 7.52
C GLY A 190 23.51 1.35 8.32
N ALA A 191 23.47 2.37 9.18
CA ALA A 191 24.58 2.69 10.05
C ALA A 191 24.91 1.57 11.06
N ALA A 192 23.88 0.87 11.54
CA ALA A 192 24.03 -0.28 12.45
C ALA A 192 24.46 -1.57 11.73
N SER A 193 24.32 -1.66 10.41
CA SER A 193 24.64 -2.87 9.64
C SER A 193 26.12 -2.94 9.30
N GLU A 194 26.62 -4.15 9.12
CA GLU A 194 27.98 -4.44 8.67
C GLU A 194 28.04 -4.56 7.14
N ASP A 195 27.03 -5.18 6.56
CA ASP A 195 26.88 -5.43 5.13
C ASP A 195 25.40 -5.27 4.69
N GLU A 196 25.14 -5.33 3.38
CA GLU A 196 23.79 -5.20 2.83
C GLU A 196 22.88 -6.38 3.22
N GLN A 197 23.41 -7.57 3.42
CA GLN A 197 22.64 -8.74 3.83
C GLN A 197 22.15 -8.57 5.27
N HIS A 198 23.01 -8.07 6.15
CA HIS A 198 22.65 -7.75 7.53
C HIS A 198 21.60 -6.63 7.61
N LEU A 199 21.75 -5.59 6.76
CA LEU A 199 20.72 -4.55 6.62
C LEU A 199 19.35 -5.17 6.25
N GLY A 200 19.32 -6.08 5.29
CA GLY A 200 18.08 -6.76 4.89
C GLY A 200 17.43 -7.51 6.06
N GLN A 201 18.22 -8.20 6.87
CA GLN A 201 17.71 -8.91 8.06
C GLN A 201 17.15 -7.95 9.12
N LEU A 202 17.85 -6.85 9.41
CA LEU A 202 17.39 -5.84 10.38
C LEU A 202 16.17 -5.05 9.87
N ALA A 203 16.00 -4.90 8.57
CA ALA A 203 14.88 -4.18 7.97
C ALA A 203 13.57 -5.00 7.90
N TRP A 204 13.62 -6.30 8.13
CA TRP A 204 12.43 -7.17 8.06
C TRP A 204 11.24 -6.69 8.90
N PRO A 205 11.41 -6.33 10.19
CA PRO A 205 10.29 -5.82 10.99
C PRO A 205 9.70 -4.54 10.42
N LEU A 206 10.55 -3.65 9.87
CA LEU A 206 10.11 -2.41 9.25
C LEU A 206 9.28 -2.67 7.98
N LEU A 207 9.67 -3.67 7.18
CA LEU A 207 8.93 -4.09 5.99
C LEU A 207 7.55 -4.66 6.32
N MET A 208 7.40 -5.36 7.45
CA MET A 208 6.12 -5.91 7.86
C MET A 208 5.04 -4.83 8.03
N PHE A 209 5.40 -3.65 8.54
CA PHE A 209 4.45 -2.54 8.66
C PHE A 209 3.94 -2.01 7.32
N LEU A 210 4.70 -2.19 6.24
CA LEU A 210 4.27 -1.86 4.87
C LEU A 210 3.49 -3.00 4.22
N ILE A 211 3.87 -4.26 4.48
CA ILE A 211 3.27 -5.44 3.85
C ILE A 211 1.88 -5.76 4.45
N VAL A 212 1.74 -5.67 5.78
CA VAL A 212 0.48 -6.01 6.46
C VAL A 212 -0.73 -5.26 5.89
N PRO A 213 -0.71 -3.93 5.70
CA PRO A 213 -1.82 -3.22 5.07
C PRO A 213 -2.11 -3.68 3.64
N LEU A 214 -1.07 -4.04 2.87
CA LEU A 214 -1.24 -4.52 1.49
C LEU A 214 -1.98 -5.86 1.44
N VAL A 215 -1.61 -6.79 2.31
CA VAL A 215 -2.30 -8.09 2.40
C VAL A 215 -3.76 -7.91 2.85
N MET A 216 -4.01 -6.93 3.71
CA MET A 216 -5.35 -6.65 4.24
C MET A 216 -6.20 -5.75 3.35
N ILE A 217 -5.72 -5.30 2.18
CA ILE A 217 -6.37 -4.26 1.37
C ILE A 217 -7.82 -4.60 1.02
N GLY A 218 -8.11 -5.86 0.69
CA GLY A 218 -9.47 -6.33 0.41
C GLY A 218 -10.42 -6.14 1.59
N SER A 219 -9.99 -6.53 2.79
CA SER A 219 -10.76 -6.37 4.03
C SER A 219 -10.93 -4.89 4.40
N LEU A 220 -9.88 -4.08 4.21
CA LEU A 220 -9.90 -2.65 4.52
C LEU A 220 -10.82 -1.84 3.57
N VAL A 221 -10.90 -2.26 2.30
CA VAL A 221 -11.79 -1.63 1.31
C VAL A 221 -13.24 -1.99 1.55
N THR A 222 -13.52 -3.25 1.91
CA THR A 222 -14.90 -3.70 2.18
C THR A 222 -15.45 -3.13 3.49
N ASN A 223 -14.61 -2.98 4.53
CA ASN A 223 -14.99 -2.47 5.85
C ASN A 223 -14.03 -1.37 6.34
N PRO A 224 -14.05 -0.18 5.73
CA PRO A 224 -13.11 0.90 6.04
C PRO A 224 -13.31 1.52 7.45
N GLU A 225 -14.45 1.28 8.07
CA GLU A 225 -14.80 1.75 9.42
C GLU A 225 -14.60 0.69 10.51
N SER A 226 -14.09 -0.49 10.15
CA SER A 226 -13.78 -1.53 11.14
C SER A 226 -12.76 -1.05 12.16
N THR A 227 -12.82 -1.57 13.38
CA THR A 227 -11.84 -1.22 14.44
C THR A 227 -10.41 -1.44 13.99
N VAL A 228 -10.16 -2.49 13.22
CA VAL A 228 -8.82 -2.78 12.66
C VAL A 228 -8.39 -1.69 11.68
N ALA A 229 -9.27 -1.26 10.76
CA ALA A 229 -8.97 -0.18 9.82
C ALA A 229 -8.69 1.14 10.55
N VAL A 230 -9.47 1.46 11.58
CA VAL A 230 -9.27 2.67 12.40
C VAL A 230 -7.93 2.63 13.12
N VAL A 231 -7.61 1.54 13.82
CA VAL A 231 -6.35 1.39 14.56
C VAL A 231 -5.15 1.48 13.62
N LEU A 232 -5.16 0.73 12.51
CA LEU A 232 -4.06 0.74 11.53
C LEU A 232 -3.91 2.10 10.83
N SER A 233 -5.01 2.86 10.64
CA SER A 233 -4.95 4.20 10.05
C SER A 233 -4.40 5.27 10.99
N ILE A 234 -4.41 5.02 12.30
CA ILE A 234 -3.85 5.93 13.32
C ILE A 234 -2.43 5.54 13.68
N PHE A 235 -2.08 4.24 13.60
CA PHE A 235 -0.75 3.75 13.93
C PHE A 235 0.30 4.28 12.92
N PRO A 236 1.35 5.02 13.36
CA PRO A 236 2.21 5.81 12.47
C PRO A 236 2.89 5.01 11.35
N MET A 237 3.32 3.75 11.63
CA MET A 237 4.01 2.94 10.62
C MET A 237 3.09 2.47 9.50
N THR A 238 1.80 2.23 9.76
CA THR A 238 0.83 1.76 8.76
C THR A 238 -0.07 2.88 8.24
N SER A 239 -0.16 3.98 8.99
CA SER A 239 -1.10 5.07 8.72
C SER A 239 -0.98 5.66 7.31
N PRO A 240 0.20 5.85 6.70
CA PRO A 240 0.30 6.43 5.36
C PRO A 240 -0.46 5.63 4.31
N ILE A 241 -0.44 4.30 4.43
CA ILE A 241 -1.14 3.40 3.50
C ILE A 241 -2.62 3.32 3.85
N VAL A 242 -2.94 3.03 5.12
CA VAL A 242 -4.32 2.74 5.54
C VAL A 242 -5.19 3.99 5.60
N MET A 243 -4.66 5.11 6.08
CA MET A 243 -5.41 6.37 6.10
C MET A 243 -5.68 6.88 4.70
N LEU A 244 -4.69 6.81 3.80
CA LEU A 244 -4.88 7.17 2.39
C LEU A 244 -5.95 6.29 1.73
N LEU A 245 -5.94 4.98 1.98
CA LEU A 245 -6.97 4.06 1.52
C LEU A 245 -8.36 4.50 1.98
N ARG A 246 -8.50 4.78 3.29
CA ARG A 246 -9.77 5.21 3.86
C ARG A 246 -10.26 6.52 3.27
N ILE A 247 -9.39 7.50 3.05
CA ILE A 247 -9.74 8.77 2.40
C ILE A 247 -10.30 8.54 0.99
N LEU A 248 -9.73 7.58 0.24
CA LEU A 248 -10.15 7.30 -1.14
C LEU A 248 -11.46 6.49 -1.22
N VAL A 249 -11.70 5.59 -0.27
CA VAL A 249 -12.85 4.66 -0.28
C VAL A 249 -14.06 5.24 0.49
N SER A 250 -13.83 5.70 1.71
CA SER A 250 -14.84 6.25 2.62
C SER A 250 -14.16 7.27 3.52
N PRO A 251 -14.23 8.58 3.18
CA PRO A 251 -13.50 9.61 3.91
C PRO A 251 -13.86 9.59 5.40
N PRO A 252 -12.85 9.35 6.29
CA PRO A 252 -13.08 9.33 7.73
C PRO A 252 -13.35 10.74 8.28
N ALA A 253 -13.82 10.81 9.53
CA ALA A 253 -13.99 12.09 10.20
C ALA A 253 -12.65 12.84 10.29
N PHE A 254 -12.67 14.16 10.09
CA PHE A 254 -11.47 15.01 10.01
C PHE A 254 -10.55 14.87 11.24
N TRP A 255 -11.11 14.65 12.43
CA TRP A 255 -10.31 14.45 13.64
C TRP A 255 -9.43 13.19 13.58
N GLN A 256 -9.85 12.13 12.89
CA GLN A 256 -9.05 10.92 12.70
C GLN A 256 -7.87 11.18 11.78
N ILE A 257 -8.08 11.95 10.72
CA ILE A 257 -7.00 12.38 9.80
C ILE A 257 -6.00 13.25 10.56
N ALA A 258 -6.48 14.24 11.31
CA ALA A 258 -5.63 15.13 12.08
C ALA A 258 -4.82 14.38 13.17
N LEU A 259 -5.45 13.43 13.87
CA LEU A 259 -4.78 12.58 14.85
C LEU A 259 -3.70 11.71 14.20
N SER A 260 -4.03 11.06 13.09
CA SER A 260 -3.09 10.24 12.32
C SER A 260 -1.87 11.04 11.86
N LEU A 261 -2.09 12.23 11.28
CA LEU A 261 -1.02 13.13 10.84
C LEU A 261 -0.17 13.62 12.02
N GLY A 262 -0.81 13.99 13.13
CA GLY A 262 -0.10 14.44 14.33
C GLY A 262 0.82 13.35 14.89
N LEU A 263 0.31 12.13 15.04
CA LEU A 263 1.09 10.99 15.50
C LEU A 263 2.17 10.59 14.50
N LEU A 264 1.87 10.62 13.21
CA LEU A 264 2.85 10.34 12.16
C LEU A 264 3.97 11.37 12.18
N PHE A 265 3.66 12.67 12.27
CA PHE A 265 4.65 13.73 12.36
C PHE A 265 5.54 13.59 13.62
N LEU A 266 4.95 13.34 14.78
CA LEU A 266 5.70 13.09 16.02
C LEU A 266 6.62 11.86 15.86
N SER A 267 6.15 10.82 15.20
CA SER A 267 6.95 9.63 14.92
C SER A 267 8.09 9.90 13.94
N VAL A 268 7.89 10.76 12.93
CA VAL A 268 8.95 11.21 12.02
C VAL A 268 10.04 11.92 12.79
N VAL A 269 9.67 12.89 13.64
CA VAL A 269 10.64 13.64 14.47
C VAL A 269 11.36 12.69 15.43
N GLY A 270 10.63 11.84 16.14
CA GLY A 270 11.19 10.85 17.04
C GLY A 270 12.16 9.89 16.34
N MET A 271 11.76 9.35 15.17
CA MET A 271 12.61 8.46 14.38
C MET A 271 13.85 9.16 13.84
N ALA A 272 13.74 10.41 13.39
CA ALA A 272 14.88 11.20 12.91
C ALA A 272 15.90 11.47 14.02
N LEU A 273 15.42 11.78 15.25
CA LEU A 273 16.29 11.96 16.42
C LEU A 273 16.98 10.66 16.85
N LEU A 274 16.24 9.54 16.84
CA LEU A 274 16.79 8.21 17.12
C LEU A 274 17.82 7.82 16.07
N ALA A 275 17.47 8.01 14.79
CA ALA A 275 18.35 7.73 13.67
C ALA A 275 19.65 8.54 13.75
N ALA A 276 19.59 9.82 14.08
CA ALA A 276 20.76 10.66 14.23
C ALA A 276 21.72 10.17 15.34
N LYS A 277 21.17 9.65 16.45
CA LYS A 277 21.99 9.06 17.52
C LYS A 277 22.64 7.74 17.09
N ILE A 278 21.84 6.84 16.48
CA ILE A 278 22.35 5.55 16.00
C ILE A 278 23.36 5.75 14.88
N PHE A 279 23.10 6.68 13.98
CA PHE A 279 23.99 7.00 12.86
C PHE A 279 25.34 7.52 13.34
N ARG A 280 25.35 8.43 14.33
CA ARG A 280 26.58 9.00 14.90
C ARG A 280 27.54 7.93 15.43
N VAL A 281 27.02 6.91 16.10
CA VAL A 281 27.85 5.83 16.68
C VAL A 281 28.10 4.73 15.65
N GLY A 282 27.04 4.29 14.97
CA GLY A 282 27.05 3.12 14.10
C GLY A 282 27.89 3.31 12.84
N ILE A 283 27.96 4.53 12.30
CA ILE A 283 28.70 4.82 11.06
C ILE A 283 30.21 4.61 11.22
N LEU A 284 30.75 4.78 12.43
CA LEU A 284 32.18 4.61 12.75
C LEU A 284 32.52 3.20 13.20
N MET A 285 31.53 2.35 13.48
CA MET A 285 31.77 0.99 13.95
C MET A 285 31.89 0.03 12.76
N THR A 286 33.10 -0.43 12.49
CA THR A 286 33.41 -1.41 11.44
C THR A 286 33.80 -2.76 12.04
N GLY A 287 33.46 -3.87 11.37
CA GLY A 287 33.94 -5.21 11.70
C GLY A 287 33.24 -5.91 12.86
N LYS A 288 32.10 -5.44 13.35
CA LYS A 288 31.28 -6.10 14.37
C LYS A 288 29.81 -6.01 14.05
N ARG A 289 29.08 -7.11 14.17
CA ARG A 289 27.61 -7.14 14.11
C ARG A 289 27.04 -6.75 15.48
N PRO A 290 26.55 -5.53 15.65
CA PRO A 290 25.99 -5.12 16.93
C PRO A 290 24.72 -5.91 17.23
N LYS A 291 24.57 -6.38 18.46
CA LYS A 291 23.32 -6.96 18.94
C LYS A 291 22.28 -5.85 19.17
N LEU A 292 20.99 -6.18 19.05
CA LEU A 292 19.90 -5.21 19.29
C LEU A 292 20.04 -4.48 20.65
N GLY A 293 20.52 -5.16 21.70
CA GLY A 293 20.78 -4.53 23.00
C GLY A 293 21.93 -3.53 23.00
N GLU A 294 22.91 -3.65 22.10
CA GLU A 294 23.99 -2.68 21.93
C GLU A 294 23.48 -1.44 21.19
N ILE A 295 22.67 -1.65 20.14
CA ILE A 295 22.02 -0.53 19.42
C ILE A 295 21.13 0.28 20.36
N ALA A 296 20.39 -0.38 21.26
CA ALA A 296 19.60 0.30 22.29
C ALA A 296 20.45 1.16 23.23
N ARG A 297 21.66 0.71 23.57
CA ARG A 297 22.59 1.52 24.38
C ARG A 297 23.12 2.76 23.65
N TRP A 298 23.27 2.73 22.33
CA TRP A 298 23.72 3.89 21.55
C TRP A 298 22.74 5.06 21.65
N ILE A 299 21.45 4.78 21.88
CA ILE A 299 20.41 5.79 22.07
C ILE A 299 20.63 6.59 23.36
N SER A 300 21.21 5.97 24.39
CA SER A 300 21.47 6.60 25.68
C SER A 300 22.78 7.40 25.75
N VAL A 301 23.65 7.28 24.74
CA VAL A 301 24.89 8.04 24.64
C VAL A 301 24.58 9.51 24.32
N LYS A 302 25.07 10.42 25.12
CA LYS A 302 24.90 11.88 24.94
C LYS A 302 25.75 12.42 23.79
#